data_684fbe3aa916076ca0a64ed042f36ccf
#
_entry.id   684fbe3aa916076ca0a64ed042f36ccf
#
_cell.length_a   1.000
_cell.length_b   1.000
_cell.length_c   1.000
_cell.angle_alpha   90.00
_cell.angle_beta   90.00
_cell.angle_gamma   90.00
#
_symmetry.space_group_name_H-M   'P 1'
#
loop_
_entity.id
_entity.type
_entity.pdbx_description
1 polymer ?
#
loop_
_entity_poly.entity_id
_entity_poly.type
_entity_poly.pdbx_seq_one_letter_code
_entity_poly.pdbx_strand_id
1 'polypeptide(L)'
;MKTFLPLAAVIVAPIAAGCGGGDEEEPAAPSGGGGGQQLFSDNCANCHTLAAAGASGKVGPDLDQLQPGPELVTSQVENGGGGMPAFKGKLTDAQIKSIADYVAANAGGT
;
A
#
# COMPACT_ATOMS: atom_id res chain seq x y z
N MET A 1 -46.64 14.46 -53.26
CA MET A 1 -46.52 14.24 -52.79
C MET A 1 -45.70 13.66 -52.11
N LYS A 2 -45.10 13.61 -51.76
CA LYS A 2 -44.50 13.00 -51.06
C LYS A 2 -43.47 13.16 -50.43
N THR A 3 -43.09 13.31 -49.79
CA THR A 3 -42.42 13.21 -48.95
C THR A 3 -41.52 12.75 -48.32
N PHE A 4 -40.91 12.75 -47.82
CA PHE A 4 -40.08 12.20 -47.03
C PHE A 4 -39.24 12.49 -46.18
N LEU A 5 -38.97 12.25 -45.55
CA LEU A 5 -38.27 12.14 -44.57
C LEU A 5 -37.22 11.71 -44.23
N PRO A 6 -36.63 11.90 -43.64
CA PRO A 6 -35.79 11.39 -42.94
C PRO A 6 -35.10 11.41 -42.07
N LEU A 7 -34.88 11.22 -41.44
CA LEU A 7 -34.24 10.71 -40.69
C LEU A 7 -33.12 10.80 -40.19
N ALA A 8 -32.78 10.95 -39.45
CA ALA A 8 -32.17 10.79 -38.67
C ALA A 8 -31.28 10.31 -37.98
N ALA A 9 -30.71 10.27 -37.61
CA ALA A 9 -29.88 9.78 -36.95
C ALA A 9 -29.13 9.90 -36.00
N VAL A 10 -28.87 9.76 -35.41
CA VAL A 10 -28.20 9.47 -34.56
C VAL A 10 -27.20 9.33 -33.98
N ILE A 11 -26.80 9.35 -33.39
CA ILE A 11 -25.96 9.06 -32.64
C ILE A 11 -25.13 8.90 -31.83
N VAL A 12 -24.90 8.68 -31.36
CA VAL A 12 -24.06 8.27 -30.55
C VAL A 12 -23.13 8.40 -29.85
N ALA A 13 -22.81 8.40 -29.26
CA ALA A 13 -22.09 8.33 -28.38
C ALA A 13 -21.24 7.81 -27.68
N PRO A 14 -20.54 7.79 -27.52
CA PRO A 14 -19.78 7.20 -26.71
C PRO A 14 -19.13 7.28 -25.83
N ILE A 15 -18.82 7.14 -25.34
CA ILE A 15 -18.19 6.93 -24.42
C ILE A 15 -17.24 6.72 -23.77
N ALA A 16 -16.84 6.81 -23.53
CA ALA A 16 -16.03 6.56 -22.78
C ALA A 16 -15.37 6.29 -21.97
N ALA A 17 -15.16 6.15 -21.68
CA ALA A 17 -14.57 5.74 -20.77
C ALA A 17 -13.61 5.87 -20.05
N GLY A 18 -13.12 5.95 -19.94
CA GLY A 18 -12.24 6.06 -19.18
C GLY A 18 -11.80 5.59 -18.17
N CYS A 19 -11.87 5.59 -17.67
CA CYS A 19 -11.62 5.17 -16.56
C CYS A 19 -10.47 4.62 -16.30
N GLY A 20 -10.45 4.26 -16.02
CA GLY A 20 -9.58 3.56 -15.54
C GLY A 20 -8.38 4.01 -15.46
N GLY A 21 -8.20 4.39 -15.69
CA GLY A 21 -7.10 4.64 -15.59
C GLY A 21 -6.34 4.61 -14.62
N GLY A 22 -6.29 5.06 -14.15
CA GLY A 22 -5.61 5.07 -13.19
C GLY A 22 -4.90 4.12 -12.91
N ASP A 23 -4.91 3.86 -12.83
CA ASP A 23 -4.44 2.88 -12.39
C ASP A 23 -3.15 2.67 -12.67
N GLU A 24 -2.82 2.86 -13.20
CA GLU A 24 -1.73 2.55 -13.41
C GLU A 24 -0.72 3.08 -12.89
N GLU A 25 -0.56 3.58 -12.63
CA GLU A 25 0.33 3.99 -12.17
C GLU A 25 0.84 3.95 -11.26
N GLU A 26 0.80 4.12 -10.80
CA GLU A 26 1.25 4.25 -9.93
C GLU A 26 1.90 3.59 -9.23
N PRO A 27 2.36 3.34 -9.18
CA PRO A 27 3.10 2.57 -8.49
C PRO A 27 3.46 3.03 -7.29
N ALA A 28 3.75 3.40 -7.13
CA ALA A 28 4.23 3.73 -6.04
C ALA A 28 3.45 4.21 -5.13
N ALA A 29 2.87 4.70 -5.17
CA ALA A 29 2.15 5.20 -4.27
C ALA A 29 1.79 4.68 -3.18
N PRO A 30 1.95 4.07 -2.78
CA PRO A 30 1.66 3.58 -1.60
C PRO A 30 1.01 4.24 -0.62
N SER A 31 0.84 4.84 -0.49
CA SER A 31 0.22 5.37 0.44
C SER A 31 -0.70 4.62 1.09
N GLY A 32 -0.98 4.63 1.67
CA GLY A 32 -1.95 4.05 2.23
C GLY A 32 -2.09 2.79 2.42
N GLY A 33 -2.88 2.40 3.07
CA GLY A 33 -3.24 1.20 3.21
C GLY A 33 -2.75 0.10 2.47
N GLY A 34 -3.29 -0.25 1.50
CA GLY A 34 -2.83 -1.40 0.81
C GLY A 34 -1.38 -1.45 0.62
N GLY A 35 -0.79 -0.38 0.25
CA GLY A 35 0.64 -0.41 0.01
C GLY A 35 1.43 -0.78 1.24
N GLY A 36 1.08 -0.25 2.37
CA GLY A 36 1.80 -0.56 3.59
C GLY A 36 1.69 -2.01 3.98
N GLN A 37 0.52 -2.58 3.84
CA GLN A 37 0.34 -3.97 4.18
C GLN A 37 1.17 -4.88 3.27
N GLN A 38 1.14 -4.62 1.99
CA GLN A 38 1.89 -5.44 1.06
C GLN A 38 3.38 -5.30 1.29
N LEU A 39 3.83 -4.09 1.51
CA LEU A 39 5.24 -3.87 1.77
C LEU A 39 5.67 -4.57 3.06
N PHE A 40 4.83 -4.53 4.08
CA PHE A 40 5.13 -5.23 5.31
C PHE A 40 5.22 -6.72 5.06
N SER A 41 4.26 -7.27 4.34
CA SER A 41 4.26 -8.70 4.10
C SER A 41 5.48 -9.14 3.33
N ASP A 42 5.93 -8.33 2.39
CA ASP A 42 7.07 -8.72 1.57
C ASP A 42 8.39 -8.58 2.30
N ASN A 43 8.50 -7.66 3.22
CA ASN A 43 9.81 -7.32 3.79
C ASN A 43 9.95 -7.55 5.27
N CYS A 44 8.88 -7.64 6.00
CA CYS A 44 8.95 -7.64 7.46
C CYS A 44 8.35 -8.88 8.09
N ALA A 45 7.44 -9.52 7.40
CA ALA A 45 6.66 -10.59 7.99
C ALA A 45 7.46 -11.82 8.37
N ASN A 46 8.61 -12.01 7.74
CA ASN A 46 9.42 -13.18 8.08
C ASN A 46 9.99 -13.08 9.49
N CYS A 47 10.14 -11.88 9.99
CA CYS A 47 10.79 -11.69 11.27
C CYS A 47 9.88 -11.14 12.36
N HIS A 48 8.79 -10.51 12.00
CA HIS A 48 7.94 -9.86 12.98
C HIS A 48 6.53 -10.42 13.00
N THR A 49 5.93 -10.40 14.17
CA THR A 49 4.54 -10.76 14.32
C THR A 49 3.70 -9.49 14.17
N LEU A 50 2.68 -9.57 13.36
CA LEU A 50 1.69 -8.50 13.22
C LEU A 50 0.41 -9.15 12.72
N ALA A 51 -0.53 -9.34 13.62
CA ALA A 51 -1.73 -10.08 13.30
C ALA A 51 -2.51 -9.47 12.15
N ALA A 52 -2.56 -8.14 12.08
CA ALA A 52 -3.31 -7.49 11.01
C ALA A 52 -2.79 -7.86 9.63
N ALA A 53 -1.52 -8.20 9.53
CA ALA A 53 -0.94 -8.61 8.26
C ALA A 53 -0.83 -10.12 8.13
N GLY A 54 -1.35 -10.85 9.08
CA GLY A 54 -1.21 -12.31 9.06
C GLY A 54 0.22 -12.76 9.26
N ALA A 55 1.05 -11.92 9.86
CA ALA A 55 2.46 -12.23 10.02
C ALA A 55 2.73 -12.81 11.39
N SER A 56 3.51 -13.86 11.44
CA SER A 56 3.81 -14.52 12.69
C SER A 56 5.30 -14.79 12.88
N GLY A 57 6.14 -13.97 12.30
CA GLY A 57 7.59 -14.13 12.46
C GLY A 57 8.01 -13.91 13.89
N LYS A 58 9.03 -14.63 14.31
CA LYS A 58 9.46 -14.53 15.69
C LYS A 58 10.92 -14.18 15.87
N VAL A 59 11.56 -13.77 14.80
CA VAL A 59 12.95 -13.40 14.92
C VAL A 59 13.08 -12.02 15.56
N GLY A 60 12.23 -11.10 15.19
CA GLY A 60 12.25 -9.77 15.75
C GLY A 60 11.14 -9.59 16.78
N PRO A 61 11.00 -8.40 17.31
CA PRO A 61 9.96 -8.14 18.30
C PRO A 61 8.56 -8.35 17.74
N ASP A 62 7.69 -8.76 18.63
CA ASP A 62 6.28 -8.89 18.30
C ASP A 62 5.72 -7.48 18.27
N LEU A 63 5.34 -7.03 17.11
CA LEU A 63 4.91 -5.65 16.95
C LEU A 63 3.56 -5.38 17.60
N ASP A 64 2.73 -6.41 17.70
CA ASP A 64 1.45 -6.25 18.39
C ASP A 64 1.66 -5.95 19.87
N GLN A 65 2.70 -6.47 20.46
CA GLN A 65 2.99 -6.16 21.84
C GLN A 65 3.73 -4.84 21.98
N LEU A 66 4.65 -4.59 21.08
CA LEU A 66 5.44 -3.36 21.15
C LEU A 66 4.62 -2.13 20.82
N GLN A 67 3.74 -2.21 19.85
CA GLN A 67 2.91 -1.10 19.42
C GLN A 67 3.70 0.17 19.18
N PRO A 68 4.67 0.13 18.26
CA PRO A 68 5.54 1.28 18.03
C PRO A 68 4.81 2.36 17.26
N GLY A 69 5.18 3.61 17.53
CA GLY A 69 4.66 4.70 16.75
C GLY A 69 5.39 4.80 15.42
N PRO A 70 4.89 5.64 14.53
CA PRO A 70 5.46 5.69 13.19
C PRO A 70 6.90 6.18 13.17
N GLU A 71 7.27 7.05 14.07
CA GLU A 71 8.65 7.54 14.08
C GLU A 71 9.63 6.45 14.42
N LEU A 72 9.29 5.62 15.39
CA LEU A 72 10.17 4.52 15.76
C LEU A 72 10.27 3.52 14.62
N VAL A 73 9.15 3.21 14.01
CA VAL A 73 9.19 2.27 12.90
C VAL A 73 10.03 2.82 11.77
N THR A 74 9.83 4.09 11.42
CA THR A 74 10.60 4.70 10.36
C THR A 74 12.10 4.61 10.64
N SER A 75 12.50 5.01 11.82
CA SER A 75 13.91 5.01 12.18
C SER A 75 14.50 3.61 12.14
N GLN A 76 13.76 2.66 12.67
CA GLN A 76 14.26 1.29 12.71
C GLN A 76 14.36 0.68 11.32
N VAL A 77 13.36 0.95 10.49
CA VAL A 77 13.39 0.42 9.13
C VAL A 77 14.52 1.04 8.33
N GLU A 78 14.74 2.33 8.50
CA GLU A 78 15.81 2.98 7.77
C GLU A 78 17.17 2.47 8.18
N ASN A 79 17.40 2.33 9.46
CA ASN A 79 18.71 2.06 9.96
C ASN A 79 18.99 0.61 10.30
N GLY A 80 17.96 -0.16 10.55
CA GLY A 80 18.18 -1.55 10.91
C GLY A 80 18.84 -1.68 12.25
N GLY A 81 19.44 -2.82 12.47
CA GLY A 81 20.18 -3.06 13.70
C GLY A 81 19.70 -4.33 14.38
N GLY A 82 20.58 -4.94 15.14
CA GLY A 82 20.20 -6.11 15.87
C GLY A 82 19.71 -7.26 15.01
N GLY A 83 20.20 -7.45 13.87
CA GLY A 83 19.72 -8.52 13.01
C GLY A 83 18.73 -8.03 11.99
N MET A 84 18.15 -6.88 12.16
CA MET A 84 17.23 -6.33 11.19
C MET A 84 18.01 -5.59 10.14
N PRO A 85 17.77 -5.87 8.85
CA PRO A 85 18.49 -5.16 7.81
C PRO A 85 18.00 -3.73 7.69
N ALA A 86 18.89 -2.86 7.21
CA ALA A 86 18.51 -1.49 6.95
C ALA A 86 17.86 -1.41 5.58
N PHE A 87 16.78 -0.69 5.49
CA PHE A 87 16.07 -0.59 4.23
C PHE A 87 16.24 0.76 3.54
N LYS A 88 16.95 1.69 4.16
CA LYS A 88 17.19 2.94 3.48
C LYS A 88 17.98 2.65 2.22
N GLY A 89 17.52 3.15 1.12
CA GLY A 89 18.16 2.84 -0.14
C GLY A 89 17.60 1.62 -0.84
N LYS A 90 16.93 0.75 -0.11
CA LYS A 90 16.28 -0.40 -0.72
C LYS A 90 14.80 -0.12 -0.91
N LEU A 91 14.22 0.62 -0.03
CA LEU A 91 12.85 1.09 -0.16
C LEU A 91 12.89 2.60 -0.23
N THR A 92 11.94 3.19 -0.92
CA THR A 92 11.88 4.63 -0.98
C THR A 92 11.39 5.19 0.35
N ASP A 93 11.60 6.48 0.56
CA ASP A 93 11.10 7.11 1.77
C ASP A 93 9.59 6.98 1.85
N ALA A 94 8.89 7.09 0.75
CA ALA A 94 7.44 6.95 0.75
C ALA A 94 7.02 5.53 1.12
N GLN A 95 7.76 4.54 0.65
CA GLN A 95 7.44 3.16 1.00
C GLN A 95 7.70 2.90 2.48
N ILE A 96 8.79 3.42 3.00
CA ILE A 96 9.08 3.26 4.43
C ILE A 96 8.00 3.95 5.25
N LYS A 97 7.57 5.12 4.82
CA LYS A 97 6.50 5.81 5.53
C LYS A 97 5.21 4.99 5.50
N SER A 98 4.90 4.38 4.38
CA SER A 98 3.70 3.55 4.29
C SER A 98 3.76 2.38 5.25
N ILE A 99 4.92 1.76 5.37
CA ILE A 99 5.08 0.67 6.32
C ILE A 99 4.92 1.19 7.75
N ALA A 100 5.56 2.32 8.05
CA ALA A 100 5.51 2.85 9.40
C ALA A 100 4.08 3.22 9.79
N ASP A 101 3.36 3.86 8.89
CA ASP A 101 1.99 4.23 9.17
C ASP A 101 1.10 3.01 9.32
N TYR A 102 1.34 2.01 8.50
CA TYR A 102 0.56 0.79 8.57
C TYR A 102 0.78 0.06 9.91
N VAL A 103 2.04 -0.09 10.30
CA VAL A 103 2.33 -0.77 11.55
C VAL A 103 1.75 0.03 12.72
N ALA A 104 1.97 1.33 12.74
CA ALA A 104 1.48 2.13 13.85
C ALA A 104 -0.04 2.08 13.98
N ALA A 105 -0.72 2.01 12.86
CA ALA A 105 -2.18 2.01 12.87
C ALA A 105 -2.77 0.65 13.22
N ASN A 106 -2.02 -0.43 13.03
CA ASN A 106 -2.59 -1.77 13.13
C ASN A 106 -1.97 -2.64 14.22
N ALA A 107 -0.85 -2.26 14.76
CA ALA A 107 -0.20 -3.09 15.77
C ALA A 107 -1.06 -3.15 17.02
N GLY A 108 -1.23 -4.36 17.52
CA GLY A 108 -2.03 -4.56 18.70
C GLY A 108 -3.51 -4.55 18.42
N GLY A 109 -3.87 -4.30 17.21
CA GLY A 109 -5.26 -4.21 16.92
C GLY A 109 -5.87 -5.47 16.56
N THR A 110 -5.77 -6.24 16.24
CA THR A 110 -6.46 -7.32 15.90
C THR A 110 -7.03 -7.82 15.50
#